data_546437c4a7bdf2f0495ec0b0ea2e0ec9
#
_entry.id   546437c4a7bdf2f0495ec0b0ea2e0ec9
#
_cell.length_a   1.000
_cell.length_b   1.000
_cell.length_c   1.000
_cell.angle_alpha   90.00
_cell.angle_beta   90.00
_cell.angle_gamma   90.00
#
_symmetry.space_group_name_H-M   'P 1'
#
loop_
_entity.id
_entity.type
_entity.pdbx_description
1 polymer ?
#
loop_
_entity_poly.entity_id
_entity_poly.type
_entity_poly.pdbx_seq_one_letter_code
_entity_poly.pdbx_strand_id
1 'polypeptide(L)'
;MSEEKWVCTACPGWGDHEFCAIKTVVKDGKIVRTEAVDYTGAEAGEGHCCQKGIASWRQVYAEDRLLYPLKRAGERGEGKWERISWDQAFEEIGAKLLELREKYGPETVTFWNITTSLPPSQGLDTLLGNRLCGLWGGTDPLNAYGLDNGPYYASYFDLGDFYK
;
A
#
# COMPACT_ATOMS: atom_id res chain seq x y z
N MET A 1 14.85 7.71 -32.87
CA MET A 1 13.63 7.40 -32.09
C MET A 1 14.09 6.63 -30.86
N SER A 2 13.75 7.08 -29.66
CA SER A 2 14.11 6.37 -28.44
C SER A 2 13.37 5.04 -28.40
N GLU A 3 14.11 4.00 -28.04
CA GLU A 3 13.64 2.63 -27.99
C GLU A 3 12.69 2.44 -26.79
N GLU A 4 11.51 1.88 -27.00
CA GLU A 4 10.65 1.44 -25.92
C GLU A 4 11.21 0.15 -25.31
N LYS A 5 11.36 0.14 -23.99
CA LYS A 5 11.72 -1.05 -23.21
C LYS A 5 10.53 -1.45 -22.35
N TRP A 6 10.41 -2.73 -22.07
CA TRP A 6 9.39 -3.19 -21.14
C TRP A 6 9.98 -4.07 -20.03
N VAL A 7 9.34 -4.02 -18.89
CA VAL A 7 9.70 -4.80 -17.70
C VAL A 7 8.43 -5.43 -17.14
N CYS A 8 8.50 -6.70 -16.80
CA CYS A 8 7.43 -7.34 -16.07
C CYS A 8 7.50 -6.92 -14.60
N THR A 9 6.42 -6.39 -14.09
CA THR A 9 6.28 -5.96 -12.69
C THR A 9 4.99 -6.50 -12.11
N ALA A 10 4.87 -6.52 -10.79
CA ALA A 10 3.61 -6.81 -10.14
C ALA A 10 2.74 -5.56 -10.11
N CYS A 11 1.43 -5.74 -10.32
CA CYS A 11 0.46 -4.69 -10.08
C CYS A 11 0.55 -4.24 -8.63
N PRO A 12 0.56 -2.92 -8.33
CA PRO A 12 0.57 -2.47 -6.94
C PRO A 12 -0.72 -2.78 -6.18
N GLY A 13 -1.64 -3.52 -6.76
CA GLY A 13 -2.85 -4.11 -6.19
C GLY A 13 -3.68 -3.20 -5.31
N TRP A 14 -4.95 -3.22 -5.50
CA TRP A 14 -5.90 -2.50 -4.65
C TRP A 14 -6.95 -3.48 -4.11
N GLY A 15 -6.48 -4.65 -3.69
CA GLY A 15 -7.27 -5.55 -2.88
C GLY A 15 -8.15 -6.57 -3.59
N ASP A 16 -8.33 -6.51 -4.92
CA ASP A 16 -9.29 -7.41 -5.57
C ASP A 16 -8.65 -8.64 -6.21
N HIS A 17 -7.41 -8.51 -6.66
CA HIS A 17 -6.64 -9.59 -7.26
C HIS A 17 -5.18 -9.44 -6.82
N GLU A 18 -4.71 -10.41 -6.09
CA GLU A 18 -3.33 -10.46 -5.69
C GLU A 18 -2.49 -10.96 -6.87
N PHE A 19 -1.30 -10.36 -7.06
CA PHE A 19 -0.28 -10.87 -7.98
C PHE A 19 -0.50 -10.70 -9.49
N CYS A 20 -1.34 -9.79 -9.94
CA CYS A 20 -1.39 -9.52 -11.36
C CYS A 20 -0.03 -9.02 -11.86
N ALA A 21 0.65 -9.78 -12.75
CA ALA A 21 1.80 -9.23 -13.43
C ALA A 21 1.32 -8.24 -14.48
N ILE A 22 2.03 -7.17 -14.58
CA ILE A 22 1.81 -6.15 -15.60
C ILE A 22 3.10 -5.93 -16.38
N LYS A 23 2.94 -5.70 -17.65
CA LYS A 23 3.99 -5.25 -18.54
C LYS A 23 4.08 -3.73 -18.45
N THR A 24 5.14 -3.24 -17.84
CA THR A 24 5.41 -1.82 -17.73
C THR A 24 6.30 -1.36 -18.87
N VAL A 25 5.82 -0.48 -19.71
CA VAL A 25 6.55 0.05 -20.87
C VAL A 25 7.19 1.37 -20.49
N VAL A 26 8.51 1.43 -20.67
CA VAL A 26 9.36 2.57 -20.33
C VAL A 26 9.95 3.16 -21.60
N LYS A 27 9.89 4.47 -21.72
CA LYS A 27 10.51 5.25 -22.78
C LYS A 27 11.20 6.46 -22.17
N ASP A 28 12.45 6.69 -22.53
CA ASP A 28 13.25 7.81 -22.00
C ASP A 28 13.27 7.89 -20.45
N GLY A 29 13.30 6.72 -19.80
CA GLY A 29 13.31 6.63 -18.33
C GLY A 29 11.96 6.87 -17.66
N LYS A 30 10.87 7.05 -18.41
CA LYS A 30 9.52 7.24 -17.89
C LYS A 30 8.59 6.10 -18.28
N ILE A 31 7.73 5.69 -17.37
CA ILE A 31 6.64 4.77 -17.69
C ILE A 31 5.66 5.50 -18.58
N VAL A 32 5.34 4.92 -19.72
CA VAL A 32 4.40 5.51 -20.69
C VAL A 32 3.07 4.78 -20.74
N ARG A 33 3.06 3.50 -20.33
CA ARG A 33 1.83 2.70 -20.20
C ARG A 33 2.10 1.40 -19.44
N THR A 34 1.06 0.80 -18.96
CA THR A 34 1.03 -0.56 -18.44
C THR A 34 0.03 -1.41 -19.21
N GLU A 35 0.36 -2.65 -19.40
CA GLU A 35 -0.42 -3.64 -20.17
C GLU A 35 -0.56 -4.92 -19.35
N ALA A 36 -1.63 -5.69 -19.58
CA ALA A 36 -1.76 -7.01 -19.00
C ALA A 36 -0.68 -7.96 -19.55
N VAL A 37 -0.21 -8.88 -18.72
CA VAL A 37 0.66 -9.97 -19.16
C VAL A 37 -0.14 -11.25 -19.16
N ASP A 38 -0.07 -11.98 -20.25
CA ASP A 38 -0.59 -13.31 -20.31
C ASP A 38 0.42 -14.32 -19.75
N TYR A 39 0.01 -15.05 -18.72
CA TYR A 39 0.82 -16.11 -18.12
C TYR A 39 0.39 -17.52 -18.53
N THR A 40 -0.76 -17.62 -19.18
CA THR A 40 -1.40 -18.91 -19.42
C THR A 40 -0.97 -19.54 -20.71
N GLY A 41 -0.21 -18.80 -21.54
CA GLY A 41 0.11 -19.20 -22.91
C GLY A 41 -1.10 -19.04 -23.84
N ALA A 42 -2.18 -18.38 -23.40
CA ALA A 42 -3.24 -17.92 -24.27
C ALA A 42 -2.73 -16.81 -25.22
N GLU A 43 -3.39 -16.61 -26.31
CA GLU A 43 -2.93 -15.65 -27.33
C GLU A 43 -2.74 -14.25 -26.76
N ALA A 44 -1.74 -13.55 -27.25
CA ALA A 44 -1.35 -12.21 -26.78
C ALA A 44 -2.57 -11.26 -26.75
N GLY A 45 -2.91 -10.81 -25.54
CA GLY A 45 -4.04 -9.90 -25.30
C GLY A 45 -5.07 -10.37 -24.29
N GLU A 46 -5.02 -11.62 -23.85
CA GLU A 46 -5.97 -12.19 -22.89
C GLU A 46 -5.49 -12.15 -21.43
N GLY A 47 -4.39 -11.46 -21.14
CA GLY A 47 -3.91 -11.29 -19.79
C GLY A 47 -4.92 -10.55 -18.91
N HIS A 48 -5.20 -11.09 -17.74
CA HIS A 48 -6.14 -10.50 -16.81
C HIS A 48 -5.48 -9.42 -15.98
N CYS A 49 -5.77 -8.17 -16.28
CA CYS A 49 -5.43 -7.01 -15.44
C CYS A 49 -6.62 -6.05 -15.41
N CYS A 50 -7.09 -5.71 -14.23
CA CYS A 50 -8.19 -4.76 -14.09
C CYS A 50 -7.74 -3.33 -14.45
N GLN A 51 -8.70 -2.44 -14.66
CA GLN A 51 -8.44 -1.04 -15.01
C GLN A 51 -7.57 -0.30 -13.99
N LYS A 52 -7.63 -0.69 -12.72
CA LYS A 52 -6.77 -0.12 -11.66
C LYS A 52 -5.29 -0.40 -11.94
N GLY A 53 -4.94 -1.64 -12.29
CA GLY A 53 -3.58 -2.02 -12.64
C GLY A 53 -3.09 -1.31 -13.91
N ILE A 54 -3.92 -1.26 -14.94
CA ILE A 54 -3.60 -0.58 -16.21
C ILE A 54 -3.41 0.93 -16.00
N ALA A 55 -4.13 1.55 -15.08
CA ALA A 55 -4.03 2.98 -14.79
C ALA A 55 -2.98 3.33 -13.72
N SER A 56 -2.38 2.33 -13.06
CA SER A 56 -1.51 2.54 -11.88
C SER A 56 -0.33 3.48 -12.10
N TRP A 57 0.26 3.47 -13.30
CA TRP A 57 1.37 4.35 -13.64
C TRP A 57 1.02 5.84 -13.58
N ARG A 58 -0.27 6.19 -13.78
CA ARG A 58 -0.73 7.59 -13.72
C ARG A 58 -0.57 8.20 -12.33
N GLN A 59 -0.68 7.38 -11.27
CA GLN A 59 -0.43 7.85 -9.90
C GLN A 59 1.03 8.26 -9.68
N VAL A 60 1.97 7.61 -10.37
CA VAL A 60 3.40 7.93 -10.23
C VAL A 60 3.70 9.34 -10.72
N TYR A 61 2.99 9.78 -11.76
CA TYR A 61 3.20 11.06 -12.42
C TYR A 61 2.04 12.05 -12.22
N ALA A 62 1.17 11.79 -11.26
CA ALA A 62 0.11 12.74 -10.93
C ALA A 62 0.70 14.07 -10.45
N GLU A 63 0.18 15.18 -10.93
CA GLU A 63 0.68 16.52 -10.59
C GLU A 63 0.52 16.83 -9.10
N ASP A 64 -0.51 16.28 -8.48
CA ASP A 64 -0.84 16.41 -7.06
C ASP A 64 -0.18 15.34 -6.18
N ARG A 65 0.71 14.51 -6.75
CA ARG A 65 1.41 13.48 -5.98
C ARG A 65 2.28 14.11 -4.90
N LEU A 66 2.09 13.67 -3.66
CA LEU A 66 2.94 14.06 -2.54
C LEU A 66 4.34 13.45 -2.69
N LEU A 67 5.35 14.31 -2.78
CA LEU A 67 6.76 13.91 -2.91
C LEU A 67 7.53 14.06 -1.59
N TYR A 68 6.98 14.77 -0.63
CA TYR A 68 7.60 15.10 0.64
C TYR A 68 6.59 15.05 1.77
N PRO A 69 7.02 14.87 3.02
CA PRO A 69 6.14 14.99 4.16
C PRO A 69 5.52 16.38 4.25
N LEU A 70 4.25 16.40 4.60
CA LEU A 70 3.49 17.62 4.82
C LEU A 70 3.01 17.70 6.26
N LYS A 71 3.25 18.82 6.90
CA LYS A 71 2.74 19.16 8.22
C LYS A 71 1.58 20.11 8.08
N ARG A 72 0.53 19.91 8.86
CA ARG A 72 -0.60 20.84 8.88
C ARG A 72 -0.18 22.20 9.45
N ALA A 73 -0.40 23.27 8.69
CA ALA A 73 -0.06 24.65 9.03
C ALA A 73 -1.25 25.48 9.48
N GLY A 74 -2.48 24.93 9.46
CA GLY A 74 -3.70 25.62 9.84
C GLY A 74 -4.60 24.78 10.73
N GLU A 75 -5.81 25.25 10.99
CA GLU A 75 -6.82 24.52 11.73
C GLU A 75 -7.26 23.25 10.99
N ARG A 76 -7.80 22.29 11.75
CA ARG A 76 -8.29 21.05 11.17
C ARG A 76 -9.44 21.32 10.20
N GLY A 77 -9.28 20.88 8.95
CA GLY A 77 -10.26 21.09 7.87
C GLY A 77 -9.93 22.26 6.93
N GLU A 78 -9.00 23.14 7.28
CA GLU A 78 -8.61 24.26 6.38
C GLU A 78 -7.79 23.82 5.15
N GLY A 79 -7.24 22.62 5.15
CA GLY A 79 -6.43 22.13 4.02
C GLY A 79 -5.09 22.84 3.83
N LYS A 80 -4.60 23.55 4.84
CA LYS A 80 -3.31 24.26 4.79
C LYS A 80 -2.19 23.35 5.24
N TRP A 81 -1.19 23.21 4.39
CA TRP A 81 -0.06 22.32 4.61
C TRP A 81 1.25 23.02 4.31
N GLU A 82 2.29 22.70 5.08
CA GLU A 82 3.67 23.11 4.84
C GLU A 82 4.55 21.88 4.61
N ARG A 83 5.50 22.02 3.72
CA ARG A 83 6.49 20.97 3.46
C ARG A 83 7.52 20.95 4.58
N ILE A 84 7.80 19.76 5.10
CA ILE A 84 8.86 19.50 6.07
C ILE A 84 9.85 18.47 5.53
N SER A 85 11.00 18.31 6.20
CA SER A 85 11.92 17.22 5.89
C SER A 85 11.47 15.89 6.51
N TRP A 86 12.01 14.78 6.01
CA TRP A 86 11.80 13.47 6.63
C TRP A 86 12.36 13.41 8.05
N ASP A 87 13.55 13.99 8.28
CA ASP A 87 14.17 14.03 9.60
C ASP A 87 13.29 14.79 10.60
N GLN A 88 12.79 15.94 10.20
CA GLN A 88 11.84 16.71 11.02
C GLN A 88 10.56 15.90 11.30
N ALA A 89 10.02 15.22 10.30
CA ALA A 89 8.82 14.39 10.48
C ALA A 89 9.06 13.26 11.49
N PHE A 90 10.18 12.55 11.37
CA PHE A 90 10.53 11.48 12.29
C PHE A 90 10.79 11.99 13.71
N GLU A 91 11.47 13.11 13.86
CA GLU A 91 11.74 13.70 15.15
C GLU A 91 10.44 14.13 15.87
N GLU A 92 9.58 14.89 15.19
CA GLU A 92 8.33 15.37 15.78
C GLU A 92 7.35 14.22 16.09
N ILE A 93 7.19 13.25 15.18
CA ILE A 93 6.32 12.09 15.39
C ILE A 93 6.87 11.22 16.52
N GLY A 94 8.16 10.93 16.52
CA GLY A 94 8.82 10.13 17.55
C GLY A 94 8.71 10.76 18.95
N ALA A 95 9.00 12.05 19.05
CA ALA A 95 8.85 12.79 20.29
C ALA A 95 7.40 12.75 20.82
N LYS A 96 6.41 12.93 19.94
CA LYS A 96 5.01 12.89 20.34
C LYS A 96 4.55 11.51 20.76
N LEU A 97 4.99 10.48 20.09
CA LEU A 97 4.72 9.10 20.49
C LEU A 97 5.30 8.78 21.86
N LEU A 98 6.56 9.15 22.12
CA LEU A 98 7.20 8.95 23.42
C LEU A 98 6.49 9.72 24.55
N GLU A 99 6.13 10.97 24.33
CA GLU A 99 5.32 11.78 25.27
C GLU A 99 4.02 11.05 25.66
N LEU A 100 3.29 10.54 24.65
CA LEU A 100 2.03 9.84 24.90
C LEU A 100 2.25 8.55 25.69
N ARG A 101 3.31 7.79 25.36
CA ARG A 101 3.66 6.57 26.06
C ARG A 101 4.02 6.82 27.53
N GLU A 102 4.81 7.86 27.81
CA GLU A 102 5.20 8.22 29.18
C GLU A 102 4.00 8.69 30.00
N LYS A 103 3.09 9.44 29.38
CA LYS A 103 1.97 10.05 30.09
C LYS A 103 0.81 9.09 30.33
N TYR A 104 0.52 8.23 29.37
CA TYR A 104 -0.72 7.44 29.37
C TYR A 104 -0.51 5.93 29.23
N GLY A 105 0.72 5.48 29.04
CA GLY A 105 1.04 4.07 28.76
C GLY A 105 1.07 3.73 27.28
N PRO A 106 1.69 2.60 26.94
CA PRO A 106 1.87 2.17 25.54
C PRO A 106 0.53 1.84 24.83
N GLU A 107 -0.49 1.43 25.55
CA GLU A 107 -1.81 1.06 25.02
C GLU A 107 -2.63 2.25 24.52
N THR A 108 -2.16 3.47 24.76
CA THR A 108 -2.81 4.69 24.26
C THR A 108 -2.65 4.87 22.75
N VAL A 109 -1.62 4.28 22.18
CA VAL A 109 -1.34 4.35 20.75
C VAL A 109 -1.72 3.03 20.10
N THR A 110 -2.64 3.10 19.17
CA THR A 110 -3.03 1.97 18.35
C THR A 110 -2.48 2.13 16.95
N PHE A 111 -1.77 1.13 16.48
CA PHE A 111 -1.30 1.07 15.11
C PHE A 111 -2.34 0.38 14.24
N TRP A 112 -2.75 1.03 13.18
CA TRP A 112 -3.64 0.44 12.19
C TRP A 112 -2.81 -0.05 11.01
N ASN A 113 -2.73 -1.35 10.86
CA ASN A 113 -2.10 -1.97 9.72
C ASN A 113 -3.16 -2.60 8.83
N ILE A 114 -3.28 -2.13 7.62
CA ILE A 114 -4.20 -2.70 6.62
C ILE A 114 -3.38 -3.52 5.65
N THR A 115 -3.74 -4.77 5.55
CA THR A 115 -3.18 -5.65 4.55
C THR A 115 -4.13 -5.76 3.38
N THR A 116 -4.27 -4.71 2.62
CA THR A 116 -4.85 -4.87 1.31
C THR A 116 -3.73 -4.93 0.33
N SER A 117 -3.20 -6.06 0.11
CA SER A 117 -2.36 -6.24 -1.01
C SER A 117 -0.89 -6.12 -0.84
N LEU A 118 -0.30 -6.83 -1.43
CA LEU A 118 0.80 -6.73 -2.35
C LEU A 118 1.90 -7.65 -1.96
N PRO A 119 2.05 -8.64 -2.77
CA PRO A 119 3.34 -9.22 -2.93
C PRO A 119 4.23 -8.14 -3.56
N PRO A 120 5.34 -7.82 -3.21
CA PRO A 120 6.29 -8.26 -2.23
C PRO A 120 6.32 -7.44 -0.93
N SER A 121 5.48 -6.42 -0.81
CA SER A 121 5.49 -5.54 0.37
C SER A 121 4.60 -6.04 1.51
N GLN A 122 3.62 -6.89 1.22
CA GLN A 122 2.61 -7.38 2.18
C GLN A 122 3.22 -8.04 3.41
N GLY A 123 4.30 -8.80 3.23
CA GLY A 123 5.04 -9.36 4.36
C GLY A 123 5.85 -8.30 5.12
N LEU A 124 6.27 -7.25 4.45
CA LEU A 124 7.16 -6.26 5.04
C LEU A 124 6.41 -5.28 5.93
N ASP A 125 5.28 -4.75 5.49
CA ASP A 125 4.45 -3.83 6.30
C ASP A 125 3.87 -4.54 7.51
N THR A 126 3.40 -5.78 7.37
CA THR A 126 2.92 -6.59 8.50
C THR A 126 4.05 -6.89 9.47
N LEU A 127 5.22 -7.30 8.98
CA LEU A 127 6.39 -7.57 9.83
C LEU A 127 6.88 -6.32 10.54
N LEU A 128 6.97 -5.19 9.85
CA LEU A 128 7.39 -3.92 10.44
C LEU A 128 6.35 -3.39 11.43
N GLY A 129 5.07 -3.48 11.12
CA GLY A 129 3.98 -3.11 12.01
C GLY A 129 3.98 -3.95 13.29
N ASN A 130 4.04 -5.27 13.16
CA ASN A 130 4.10 -6.18 14.31
C ASN A 130 5.37 -5.97 15.14
N ARG A 131 6.52 -5.75 14.49
CA ARG A 131 7.77 -5.42 15.19
C ARG A 131 7.66 -4.10 15.96
N LEU A 132 7.07 -3.08 15.34
CA LEU A 132 6.86 -1.79 16.00
C LEU A 132 5.96 -1.96 17.22
N CYS A 133 4.83 -2.66 17.10
CA CYS A 133 3.94 -2.93 18.22
C CYS A 133 4.62 -3.71 19.34
N GLY A 134 5.39 -4.74 19.01
CA GLY A 134 6.14 -5.52 19.99
C GLY A 134 7.21 -4.69 20.74
N LEU A 135 7.93 -3.83 20.03
CA LEU A 135 8.91 -2.91 20.65
C LEU A 135 8.24 -1.78 21.43
N TRP A 136 7.07 -1.35 20.99
CA TRP A 136 6.29 -0.32 21.66
C TRP A 136 5.74 -0.81 23.00
N GLY A 137 5.38 -2.09 23.10
CA GLY A 137 4.77 -2.70 24.27
C GLY A 137 3.27 -2.43 24.40
N GLY A 138 2.63 -2.08 23.29
CA GLY A 138 1.20 -1.83 23.17
C GLY A 138 0.40 -3.04 22.70
N THR A 139 -0.82 -2.77 22.24
CA THR A 139 -1.72 -3.77 21.67
C THR A 139 -1.26 -4.22 20.28
N ASP A 140 -1.67 -5.40 19.89
CA ASP A 140 -1.49 -5.87 18.51
C ASP A 140 -2.08 -4.86 17.51
N PRO A 141 -1.46 -4.72 16.33
CA PRO A 141 -1.98 -3.80 15.33
C PRO A 141 -3.41 -4.18 14.97
N LEU A 142 -4.29 -3.18 15.00
CA LEU A 142 -5.61 -3.35 14.43
C LEU A 142 -5.48 -3.59 12.93
N ASN A 143 -6.01 -4.69 12.46
CA ASN A 143 -6.08 -4.99 11.05
C ASN A 143 -7.52 -5.31 10.63
N ALA A 144 -7.78 -5.28 9.34
CA ALA A 144 -9.10 -5.56 8.79
C ALA A 144 -9.45 -7.05 8.76
N TYR A 145 -8.52 -7.94 9.14
CA TYR A 145 -8.71 -9.38 9.01
C TYR A 145 -9.97 -9.91 9.71
N GLY A 146 -10.35 -9.34 10.83
CA GLY A 146 -11.54 -9.78 11.56
C GLY A 146 -12.86 -9.47 10.85
N LEU A 147 -12.95 -8.32 10.18
CA LEU A 147 -14.18 -7.85 9.54
C LEU A 147 -14.18 -8.08 8.03
N ASP A 148 -13.05 -7.90 7.39
CA ASP A 148 -12.89 -8.05 5.94
C ASP A 148 -12.69 -9.52 5.55
N ASN A 149 -11.71 -10.17 6.12
CA ASN A 149 -11.41 -11.57 5.81
C ASN A 149 -12.28 -12.58 6.60
N GLY A 150 -12.98 -12.17 7.65
CA GLY A 150 -13.89 -13.04 8.39
C GLY A 150 -14.93 -13.72 7.51
N PRO A 151 -15.64 -13.00 6.62
CA PRO A 151 -16.57 -13.59 5.66
C PRO A 151 -15.91 -14.56 4.67
N TYR A 152 -14.67 -14.31 4.25
CA TYR A 152 -13.92 -15.24 3.40
C TYR A 152 -13.66 -16.57 4.10
N TYR A 153 -13.18 -16.52 5.34
CA TYR A 153 -12.96 -17.73 6.12
C TYR A 153 -14.27 -18.47 6.41
N ALA A 154 -15.36 -17.76 6.71
CA ALA A 154 -16.67 -18.36 6.87
C ALA A 154 -17.12 -19.09 5.58
N SER A 155 -16.98 -18.43 4.44
CA SER A 155 -17.29 -19.03 3.13
C SER A 155 -16.44 -20.27 2.84
N TYR A 156 -15.17 -20.26 3.24
CA TYR A 156 -14.30 -21.41 3.09
C TYR A 156 -14.79 -22.62 3.91
N PHE A 157 -15.20 -22.39 5.15
CA PHE A 157 -15.73 -23.45 6.00
C PHE A 157 -17.09 -23.96 5.52
N ASP A 158 -17.93 -23.09 5.00
CA ASP A 158 -19.29 -23.44 4.56
C ASP A 158 -19.31 -24.02 3.14
N LEU A 159 -18.50 -23.49 2.24
CA LEU A 159 -18.54 -23.80 0.81
C LEU A 159 -17.32 -24.56 0.30
N GLY A 160 -16.28 -24.69 1.11
CA GLY A 160 -15.03 -25.37 0.76
C GLY A 160 -14.15 -24.62 -0.26
N ASP A 161 -14.49 -23.37 -0.57
CA ASP A 161 -13.72 -22.55 -1.49
C ASP A 161 -13.85 -21.04 -1.19
N PHE A 162 -12.77 -20.28 -1.43
CA PHE A 162 -12.78 -18.83 -1.27
C PHE A 162 -13.45 -18.07 -2.43
N TYR A 163 -13.54 -18.71 -3.60
CA TYR A 163 -13.97 -18.06 -4.83
C TYR A 163 -14.81 -19.00 -5.71
N LYS A 164 -16.04 -19.14 -5.38
CA LYS A 164 -17.01 -19.70 -6.35
C LYS A 164 -18.01 -18.64 -6.75
#